data_7dfe1115315ecb4fdba145a5a3a9cc8c
#
_entry.id   7dfe1115315ecb4fdba145a5a3a9cc8c
#
_cell.length_a   1.000
_cell.length_b   1.000
_cell.length_c   1.000
_cell.angle_alpha   90.00
_cell.angle_beta   90.00
_cell.angle_gamma   90.00
#
_symmetry.space_group_name_H-M   'P 1'
#
loop_
_entity.id
_entity.type
_entity.pdbx_description
1 polymer ?
#
loop_
_entity_poly.entity_id
_entity_poly.type
_entity_poly.pdbx_seq_one_letter_code
_entity_poly.pdbx_strand_id
1 'polypeptide(L)'
;STTELISVAVERQIDTVVFAPESGAINQSFRVFVQTTRDGLNIGNDPSQLLGNSQIHLPDGSSLALNNSFKTLYSGVYYFDFTPRQQGTHVFQISVFNEGVSSKGFAATHVLSQNLGGINKQISKLNSVLEETSSELNILKSEIAGFDDTLSIASNNINESTDSISSSVKSIEEASSQLNSLLFPIIASIGLIVALQITIIARRR
;
A
#
# COMPACT_ATOMS: atom_id res chain seq x y z
N SER A 1 11.60 -50.34 -40.71
CA SER A 1 10.67 -49.48 -39.99
C SER A 1 11.04 -49.52 -38.53
N THR A 2 11.47 -48.40 -38.01
CA THR A 2 11.81 -48.22 -36.58
C THR A 2 10.57 -47.71 -35.86
N THR A 3 10.04 -48.49 -34.93
CA THR A 3 8.90 -48.09 -34.11
C THR A 3 9.47 -47.42 -32.87
N GLU A 4 9.34 -46.10 -32.74
CA GLU A 4 9.63 -45.37 -31.51
C GLU A 4 8.46 -45.52 -30.57
N LEU A 5 8.71 -46.09 -29.39
CA LEU A 5 7.76 -46.11 -28.26
C LEU A 5 7.94 -44.82 -27.48
N ILE A 6 6.97 -43.89 -27.62
CA ILE A 6 6.89 -42.68 -26.77
C ILE A 6 6.09 -43.04 -25.52
N SER A 7 6.77 -43.09 -24.40
CA SER A 7 6.12 -43.24 -23.09
C SER A 7 5.73 -41.83 -22.59
N VAL A 8 4.44 -41.55 -22.51
CA VAL A 8 3.91 -40.32 -21.89
C VAL A 8 3.55 -40.66 -20.44
N ALA A 9 4.30 -40.13 -19.50
CA ALA A 9 3.93 -40.17 -18.09
C ALA A 9 2.85 -39.12 -17.82
N VAL A 10 1.61 -39.58 -17.57
CA VAL A 10 0.54 -38.68 -17.09
C VAL A 10 0.67 -38.60 -15.57
N GLU A 11 1.16 -37.47 -15.07
CA GLU A 11 1.20 -37.20 -13.64
C GLU A 11 -0.20 -36.78 -13.18
N ARG A 12 -0.82 -37.60 -12.35
CA ARG A 12 -2.15 -37.29 -11.76
C ARG A 12 -1.91 -36.41 -10.53
N GLN A 13 -2.53 -35.26 -10.52
CA GLN A 13 -2.41 -34.28 -9.43
C GLN A 13 -3.72 -34.17 -8.64
N ILE A 14 -3.61 -34.12 -7.32
CA ILE A 14 -4.70 -33.78 -6.42
C ILE A 14 -4.41 -32.37 -5.86
N ASP A 15 -5.37 -31.47 -5.99
CA ASP A 15 -5.34 -30.17 -5.36
C ASP A 15 -6.24 -30.17 -4.12
N THR A 16 -5.70 -29.66 -3.01
CA THR A 16 -6.39 -29.58 -1.73
C THR A 16 -6.39 -28.14 -1.24
N VAL A 17 -7.56 -27.55 -1.15
CA VAL A 17 -7.75 -26.19 -0.64
C VAL A 17 -8.51 -26.25 0.68
N VAL A 18 -7.98 -25.56 1.69
CA VAL A 18 -8.57 -25.52 3.04
C VAL A 18 -8.99 -24.08 3.33
N PHE A 19 -10.23 -23.90 3.78
CA PHE A 19 -10.78 -22.60 4.17
C PHE A 19 -11.14 -22.64 5.65
N ALA A 20 -10.48 -21.81 6.44
CA ALA A 20 -10.77 -21.58 7.84
C ALA A 20 -10.92 -20.07 8.09
N PRO A 21 -11.67 -19.63 9.10
CA PRO A 21 -11.72 -18.23 9.47
C PRO A 21 -10.34 -17.76 9.96
N GLU A 22 -9.94 -16.53 9.63
CA GLU A 22 -8.67 -15.97 10.06
C GLU A 22 -8.56 -15.82 11.58
N SER A 23 -9.71 -15.58 12.25
CA SER A 23 -9.77 -15.44 13.69
C SER A 23 -10.95 -16.20 14.30
N GLY A 24 -10.79 -16.61 15.54
CA GLY A 24 -11.81 -17.29 16.32
C GLY A 24 -11.73 -16.91 17.80
N ALA A 25 -12.66 -17.42 18.60
CA ALA A 25 -12.67 -17.21 20.04
C ALA A 25 -12.64 -18.56 20.78
N ILE A 26 -12.04 -18.60 21.99
CA ILE A 26 -12.03 -19.79 22.85
C ILE A 26 -13.47 -20.23 23.13
N ASN A 27 -13.72 -21.53 23.07
CA ASN A 27 -15.00 -22.20 23.28
C ASN A 27 -16.11 -21.79 22.29
N GLN A 28 -15.78 -21.07 21.21
CA GLN A 28 -16.72 -20.79 20.14
C GLN A 28 -16.41 -21.68 18.94
N SER A 29 -17.40 -22.48 18.52
CA SER A 29 -17.25 -23.37 17.38
C SER A 29 -17.26 -22.57 16.07
N PHE A 30 -16.38 -22.94 15.15
CA PHE A 30 -16.39 -22.47 13.78
C PHE A 30 -16.18 -23.63 12.81
N ARG A 31 -16.52 -23.40 11.56
CA ARG A 31 -16.48 -24.44 10.52
C ARG A 31 -15.27 -24.25 9.62
N VAL A 32 -14.59 -25.35 9.33
CA VAL A 32 -13.49 -25.44 8.38
C VAL A 32 -13.97 -26.22 7.17
N PHE A 33 -13.75 -25.69 5.96
CA PHE A 33 -14.11 -26.34 4.72
C PHE A 33 -12.85 -26.84 4.01
N VAL A 34 -13.02 -27.94 3.30
CA VAL A 34 -11.97 -28.58 2.51
C VAL A 34 -12.52 -28.87 1.13
N GLN A 35 -11.85 -28.39 0.10
CA GLN A 35 -12.15 -28.72 -1.28
C GLN A 35 -11.03 -29.59 -1.84
N THR A 36 -11.43 -30.70 -2.47
CA THR A 36 -10.49 -31.63 -3.10
C THR A 36 -10.86 -31.83 -4.57
N THR A 37 -9.90 -31.58 -5.44
CA THR A 37 -10.06 -31.79 -6.87
C THR A 37 -8.93 -32.67 -7.40
N ARG A 38 -9.22 -33.43 -8.45
CA ARG A 38 -8.23 -34.17 -9.22
C ARG A 38 -8.36 -33.76 -10.68
N ASP A 39 -7.29 -33.28 -11.27
CA ASP A 39 -7.29 -32.80 -12.65
C ASP A 39 -8.42 -31.78 -12.92
N GLY A 40 -8.71 -30.94 -11.90
CA GLY A 40 -9.79 -29.94 -11.95
C GLY A 40 -11.21 -30.45 -11.68
N LEU A 41 -11.39 -31.76 -11.44
CA LEU A 41 -12.70 -32.38 -11.12
C LEU A 41 -12.80 -32.70 -9.63
N ASN A 42 -13.97 -32.45 -9.04
CA ASN A 42 -14.22 -32.75 -7.62
C ASN A 42 -14.12 -34.27 -7.32
N ILE A 43 -13.43 -34.63 -6.25
CA ILE A 43 -13.29 -36.01 -5.80
C ILE A 43 -14.39 -36.32 -4.76
N GLY A 44 -15.39 -37.09 -5.15
CA GLY A 44 -16.56 -37.42 -4.31
C GLY A 44 -16.47 -38.75 -3.58
N ASN A 45 -15.41 -38.96 -2.79
CA ASN A 45 -15.21 -40.21 -2.03
C ASN A 45 -15.65 -40.06 -0.56
N ASP A 46 -15.73 -41.19 0.15
CA ASP A 46 -15.93 -41.21 1.60
C ASP A 46 -14.83 -40.42 2.32
N PRO A 47 -15.20 -39.37 3.09
CA PRO A 47 -14.22 -38.52 3.76
C PRO A 47 -13.30 -39.29 4.73
N SER A 48 -13.74 -40.35 5.36
CA SER A 48 -12.93 -41.16 6.28
C SER A 48 -11.75 -41.84 5.59
N GLN A 49 -11.93 -42.25 4.34
CA GLN A 49 -10.89 -42.83 3.50
C GLN A 49 -10.01 -41.79 2.83
N LEU A 50 -10.62 -40.70 2.38
CA LEU A 50 -9.96 -39.64 1.64
C LEU A 50 -9.09 -38.74 2.55
N LEU A 51 -9.59 -38.40 3.76
CA LEU A 51 -9.05 -37.36 4.65
C LEU A 51 -8.54 -37.93 6.00
N GLY A 52 -8.43 -39.23 6.15
CA GLY A 52 -8.19 -39.92 7.42
C GLY A 52 -6.90 -39.55 8.15
N ASN A 53 -5.88 -39.04 7.46
CA ASN A 53 -4.58 -38.66 8.05
C ASN A 53 -4.48 -37.13 8.29
N SER A 54 -5.60 -36.44 8.40
CA SER A 54 -5.63 -35.02 8.67
C SER A 54 -5.49 -34.69 10.15
N GLN A 55 -4.87 -33.56 10.48
CA GLN A 55 -4.61 -33.21 11.88
C GLN A 55 -4.65 -31.66 12.06
N ILE A 56 -4.85 -31.29 13.32
CA ILE A 56 -4.76 -29.87 13.76
C ILE A 56 -3.51 -29.75 14.63
N HIS A 57 -2.61 -28.85 14.31
CA HIS A 57 -1.51 -28.48 15.19
C HIS A 57 -1.99 -27.38 16.13
N LEU A 58 -1.87 -27.63 17.42
CA LEU A 58 -2.31 -26.75 18.49
C LEU A 58 -1.20 -25.75 18.88
N PRO A 59 -1.54 -24.63 19.52
CA PRO A 59 -0.56 -23.61 19.93
C PRO A 59 0.51 -24.11 20.90
N ASP A 60 0.25 -25.16 21.66
CA ASP A 60 1.19 -25.79 22.60
C ASP A 60 2.17 -26.78 21.91
N GLY A 61 2.10 -26.90 20.58
CA GLY A 61 2.92 -27.84 19.80
C GLY A 61 2.35 -29.24 19.69
N SER A 62 1.26 -29.58 20.39
CA SER A 62 0.59 -30.84 20.24
C SER A 62 -0.24 -30.94 18.96
N SER A 63 -0.63 -32.15 18.57
CA SER A 63 -1.47 -32.35 17.37
C SER A 63 -2.71 -33.17 17.73
N LEU A 64 -3.84 -32.78 17.15
CA LEU A 64 -5.12 -33.46 17.28
C LEU A 64 -5.49 -34.07 15.93
N ALA A 65 -5.67 -35.42 15.91
CA ALA A 65 -6.12 -36.12 14.71
C ALA A 65 -7.60 -35.83 14.41
N LEU A 66 -7.92 -35.61 13.15
CA LEU A 66 -9.28 -35.31 12.65
C LEU A 66 -10.03 -36.56 12.19
N ASN A 67 -9.67 -37.73 12.72
CA ASN A 67 -10.27 -39.00 12.34
C ASN A 67 -11.80 -38.94 12.41
N ASN A 68 -12.47 -39.25 11.31
CA ASN A 68 -13.93 -39.29 11.19
C ASN A 68 -14.70 -37.99 11.55
N SER A 69 -14.02 -36.88 11.64
CA SER A 69 -14.65 -35.59 11.97
C SER A 69 -15.28 -34.90 10.73
N PHE A 70 -14.92 -35.35 9.55
CA PHE A 70 -15.36 -34.73 8.30
C PHE A 70 -16.78 -35.15 7.91
N LYS A 71 -17.56 -34.20 7.44
CA LYS A 71 -18.88 -34.37 6.84
C LYS A 71 -18.84 -33.88 5.39
N THR A 72 -19.54 -34.58 4.53
CA THR A 72 -19.68 -34.21 3.11
C THR A 72 -20.72 -33.10 2.97
N LEU A 73 -20.37 -31.99 2.32
CA LEU A 73 -21.30 -30.95 1.93
C LEU A 73 -21.78 -31.18 0.50
N TYR A 74 -20.84 -31.35 -0.43
CA TYR A 74 -21.04 -31.72 -1.83
C TYR A 74 -19.91 -32.67 -2.26
N SER A 75 -20.04 -33.23 -3.46
CA SER A 75 -18.94 -34.03 -4.04
C SER A 75 -17.66 -33.19 -4.09
N GLY A 76 -16.60 -33.65 -3.45
CA GLY A 76 -15.31 -32.97 -3.37
C GLY A 76 -15.25 -31.80 -2.39
N VAL A 77 -16.34 -31.52 -1.66
CA VAL A 77 -16.37 -30.45 -0.64
C VAL A 77 -16.79 -31.04 0.69
N TYR A 78 -15.92 -30.95 1.67
CA TYR A 78 -16.08 -31.47 2.99
C TYR A 78 -15.97 -30.35 4.04
N TYR A 79 -16.46 -30.61 5.24
CA TYR A 79 -16.31 -29.70 6.36
C TYR A 79 -16.22 -30.46 7.68
N PHE A 80 -15.70 -29.77 8.68
CA PHE A 80 -15.81 -30.18 10.09
C PHE A 80 -15.97 -28.93 10.95
N ASP A 81 -16.59 -29.12 12.11
CA ASP A 81 -16.76 -28.08 13.11
C ASP A 81 -15.66 -28.23 14.17
N PHE A 82 -14.96 -27.15 14.48
CA PHE A 82 -13.87 -27.14 15.45
C PHE A 82 -14.16 -26.11 16.55
N THR A 83 -13.96 -26.54 17.82
CA THR A 83 -14.09 -25.67 18.98
C THR A 83 -12.73 -25.54 19.68
N PRO A 84 -12.03 -24.41 19.53
CA PRO A 84 -10.72 -24.22 20.14
C PRO A 84 -10.84 -24.10 21.67
N ARG A 85 -9.92 -24.73 22.38
CA ARG A 85 -9.82 -24.67 23.84
C ARG A 85 -8.65 -23.83 24.34
N GLN A 86 -7.76 -23.44 23.45
CA GLN A 86 -6.53 -22.70 23.75
C GLN A 86 -6.47 -21.44 22.90
N GLN A 87 -5.85 -20.40 23.46
CA GLN A 87 -5.50 -19.19 22.73
C GLN A 87 -4.25 -19.43 21.89
N GLY A 88 -4.17 -18.80 20.71
CA GLY A 88 -3.02 -18.88 19.83
C GLY A 88 -3.38 -19.40 18.44
N THR A 89 -2.38 -19.70 17.65
CA THR A 89 -2.57 -20.14 16.26
C THR A 89 -2.78 -21.64 16.19
N HIS A 90 -3.91 -22.01 15.59
CA HIS A 90 -4.25 -23.40 15.25
C HIS A 90 -4.02 -23.58 13.76
N VAL A 91 -3.23 -24.59 13.38
CA VAL A 91 -2.94 -24.89 11.97
C VAL A 91 -3.63 -26.20 11.58
N PHE A 92 -4.51 -26.12 10.60
CA PHE A 92 -5.23 -27.27 10.03
C PHE A 92 -4.39 -27.82 8.87
N GLN A 93 -3.87 -29.02 9.05
CA GLN A 93 -3.18 -29.79 8.01
C GLN A 93 -4.12 -30.86 7.51
N ILE A 94 -4.61 -30.71 6.30
CA ILE A 94 -5.50 -31.66 5.66
C ILE A 94 -4.68 -32.50 4.69
N SER A 95 -4.67 -33.78 4.92
CA SER A 95 -3.97 -34.76 4.07
C SER A 95 -4.99 -35.55 3.27
N VAL A 96 -4.91 -35.47 1.97
CA VAL A 96 -5.76 -36.18 1.02
C VAL A 96 -4.99 -37.34 0.42
N PHE A 97 -5.62 -38.49 0.37
CA PHE A 97 -5.09 -39.66 -0.31
C PHE A 97 -6.16 -40.30 -1.17
N ASN A 98 -5.89 -40.44 -2.46
CA ASN A 98 -6.82 -41.10 -3.38
C ASN A 98 -6.04 -41.84 -4.49
N GLU A 99 -6.32 -43.13 -4.65
CA GLU A 99 -5.73 -43.97 -5.72
C GLU A 99 -4.21 -43.83 -5.89
N GLY A 100 -3.49 -43.87 -4.78
CA GLY A 100 -2.02 -43.79 -4.80
C GLY A 100 -1.42 -42.43 -4.88
N VAL A 101 -2.24 -41.36 -5.00
CA VAL A 101 -1.80 -39.97 -5.05
C VAL A 101 -2.14 -39.29 -3.72
N SER A 102 -1.21 -38.50 -3.19
CA SER A 102 -1.41 -37.73 -1.96
C SER A 102 -1.24 -36.21 -2.19
N SER A 103 -1.99 -35.42 -1.46
CA SER A 103 -1.90 -33.97 -1.43
C SER A 103 -2.07 -33.46 0.00
N LYS A 104 -1.58 -32.25 0.27
CA LYS A 104 -1.75 -31.58 1.57
C LYS A 104 -2.24 -30.15 1.36
N GLY A 105 -3.27 -29.78 2.09
CA GLY A 105 -3.74 -28.41 2.22
C GLY A 105 -3.54 -27.87 3.63
N PHE A 106 -3.35 -26.58 3.78
CA PHE A 106 -3.14 -25.90 5.05
C PHE A 106 -4.03 -24.67 5.18
N ALA A 107 -4.54 -24.44 6.38
CA ALA A 107 -5.15 -23.18 6.79
C ALA A 107 -4.78 -22.92 8.26
N ALA A 108 -4.84 -21.66 8.68
CA ALA A 108 -4.57 -21.28 10.06
C ALA A 108 -5.66 -20.34 10.58
N THR A 109 -6.01 -20.51 11.86
CA THR A 109 -6.93 -19.63 12.59
C THR A 109 -6.23 -19.13 13.85
N HIS A 110 -6.22 -17.82 14.04
CA HIS A 110 -5.73 -17.24 15.29
C HIS A 110 -6.86 -17.09 16.30
N VAL A 111 -6.77 -17.85 17.41
CA VAL A 111 -7.80 -17.86 18.47
C VAL A 111 -7.43 -16.87 19.55
N LEU A 112 -8.34 -15.93 19.77
CA LEU A 112 -8.20 -14.87 20.78
C LEU A 112 -8.92 -15.28 22.08
N SER A 113 -8.38 -14.86 23.21
CA SER A 113 -9.10 -14.99 24.47
C SER A 113 -10.19 -13.91 24.53
N GLN A 114 -11.42 -14.30 24.77
CA GLN A 114 -12.51 -13.37 25.08
C GLN A 114 -12.36 -12.84 26.52
N ASN A 115 -11.28 -12.14 26.79
CA ASN A 115 -11.15 -11.47 28.08
C ASN A 115 -11.85 -10.10 28.01
N LEU A 116 -13.12 -10.05 28.41
CA LEU A 116 -13.91 -8.81 28.52
C LEU A 116 -13.18 -7.72 29.30
N GLY A 117 -12.39 -8.09 30.32
CA GLY A 117 -11.52 -7.16 31.06
C GLY A 117 -10.39 -6.59 30.20
N GLY A 118 -9.83 -7.39 29.26
CA GLY A 118 -8.85 -6.96 28.29
C GLY A 118 -9.44 -6.02 27.26
N ILE A 119 -10.64 -6.33 26.77
CA ILE A 119 -11.38 -5.50 25.82
C ILE A 119 -11.71 -4.14 26.45
N ASN A 120 -12.21 -4.12 27.70
CA ASN A 120 -12.50 -2.87 28.41
C ASN A 120 -11.24 -2.02 28.62
N LYS A 121 -10.08 -2.63 28.91
CA LYS A 121 -8.79 -1.91 28.97
C LYS A 121 -8.38 -1.34 27.61
N GLN A 122 -8.58 -2.10 26.53
CA GLN A 122 -8.29 -1.61 25.18
C GLN A 122 -9.22 -0.47 24.76
N ILE A 123 -10.52 -0.56 25.09
CA ILE A 123 -11.48 0.52 24.87
C ILE A 123 -11.11 1.77 25.66
N SER A 124 -10.72 1.63 26.95
CA SER A 124 -10.25 2.76 27.75
C SER A 124 -9.00 3.40 27.18
N LYS A 125 -8.03 2.59 26.71
CA LYS A 125 -6.83 3.08 26.03
C LYS A 125 -7.16 3.76 24.71
N LEU A 126 -8.10 3.21 23.94
CA LEU A 126 -8.55 3.82 22.70
C LEU A 126 -9.22 5.17 22.96
N ASN A 127 -10.05 5.28 24.00
CA ASN A 127 -10.67 6.55 24.36
C ASN A 127 -9.62 7.59 24.78
N SER A 128 -8.59 7.22 25.57
CA SER A 128 -7.53 8.16 25.93
C SER A 128 -6.72 8.63 24.72
N VAL A 129 -6.42 7.74 23.76
CA VAL A 129 -5.76 8.10 22.49
C VAL A 129 -6.66 9.02 21.66
N LEU A 130 -7.97 8.78 21.65
CA LEU A 130 -8.93 9.62 20.95
C LEU A 130 -8.99 11.04 21.53
N GLU A 131 -8.97 11.17 22.87
CA GLU A 131 -8.91 12.46 23.56
C GLU A 131 -7.60 13.20 23.28
N GLU A 132 -6.46 12.49 23.32
CA GLU A 132 -5.14 13.02 22.98
C GLU A 132 -5.12 13.51 21.52
N THR A 133 -5.56 12.67 20.58
CA THR A 133 -5.64 13.01 19.15
C THR A 133 -6.56 14.22 18.91
N SER A 134 -7.70 14.29 19.63
CA SER A 134 -8.61 15.44 19.55
C SER A 134 -7.96 16.73 20.04
N SER A 135 -7.16 16.63 21.11
CA SER A 135 -6.38 17.76 21.62
C SER A 135 -5.30 18.22 20.62
N GLU A 136 -4.56 17.27 20.05
CA GLU A 136 -3.57 17.55 19.01
C GLU A 136 -4.17 18.17 17.76
N LEU A 137 -5.35 17.69 17.34
CA LEU A 137 -6.09 18.29 16.23
C LEU A 137 -6.51 19.74 16.51
N ASN A 138 -6.87 20.07 17.74
CA ASN A 138 -7.19 21.43 18.12
C ASN A 138 -5.96 22.34 18.12
N ILE A 139 -4.83 21.83 18.57
CA ILE A 139 -3.54 22.54 18.50
C ILE A 139 -3.17 22.77 17.03
N LEU A 140 -3.21 21.73 16.19
CA LEU A 140 -2.91 21.83 14.77
C LEU A 140 -3.85 22.82 14.05
N LYS A 141 -5.14 22.84 14.41
CA LYS A 141 -6.09 23.82 13.88
C LYS A 141 -5.69 25.26 14.25
N SER A 142 -5.20 25.47 15.47
CA SER A 142 -4.69 26.77 15.91
C SER A 142 -3.40 27.16 15.18
N GLU A 143 -2.51 26.20 14.97
CA GLU A 143 -1.27 26.42 14.21
C GLU A 143 -1.53 26.72 12.74
N ILE A 144 -2.49 26.04 12.12
CA ILE A 144 -2.93 26.32 10.75
C ILE A 144 -3.50 27.75 10.64
N ALA A 145 -4.31 28.19 11.61
CA ALA A 145 -4.81 29.55 11.64
C ALA A 145 -3.68 30.59 11.76
N GLY A 146 -2.67 30.31 12.60
CA GLY A 146 -1.45 31.15 12.69
C GLY A 146 -0.60 31.13 11.40
N PHE A 147 -0.61 30.01 10.68
CA PHE A 147 0.07 29.91 9.38
C PHE A 147 -0.64 30.74 8.31
N ASP A 148 -1.97 30.77 8.31
CA ASP A 148 -2.78 31.61 7.42
C ASP A 148 -2.46 33.08 7.62
N ASP A 149 -2.33 33.54 8.88
CA ASP A 149 -1.92 34.92 9.19
C ASP A 149 -0.51 35.22 8.66
N THR A 150 0.42 34.29 8.86
CA THR A 150 1.81 34.42 8.40
C THR A 150 1.87 34.48 6.86
N LEU A 151 1.07 33.63 6.20
CA LEU A 151 0.98 33.61 4.73
C LEU A 151 0.39 34.91 4.18
N SER A 152 -0.61 35.46 4.87
CA SER A 152 -1.19 36.77 4.54
C SER A 152 -0.17 37.89 4.63
N ILE A 153 0.61 37.92 5.73
CA ILE A 153 1.71 38.90 5.93
C ILE A 153 2.79 38.72 4.84
N ALA A 154 3.18 37.49 4.56
CA ALA A 154 4.17 37.21 3.51
C ALA A 154 3.68 37.62 2.12
N SER A 155 2.40 37.39 1.82
CA SER A 155 1.77 37.82 0.56
C SER A 155 1.77 39.36 0.42
N ASN A 156 1.44 40.08 1.49
CA ASN A 156 1.48 41.51 1.51
C ASN A 156 2.92 42.05 1.30
N ASN A 157 3.90 41.44 1.97
CA ASN A 157 5.32 41.82 1.80
C ASN A 157 5.83 41.56 0.37
N ILE A 158 5.37 40.47 -0.26
CA ILE A 158 5.68 40.14 -1.64
C ILE A 158 5.05 41.20 -2.59
N ASN A 159 3.81 41.59 -2.36
CA ASN A 159 3.14 42.60 -3.14
C ASN A 159 3.86 43.95 -3.02
N GLU A 160 4.20 44.39 -1.81
CA GLU A 160 4.97 45.63 -1.59
C GLU A 160 6.37 45.59 -2.25
N SER A 161 7.03 44.42 -2.17
CA SER A 161 8.32 44.22 -2.86
C SER A 161 8.17 44.24 -4.36
N THR A 162 7.10 43.67 -4.89
CA THR A 162 6.79 43.67 -6.34
C THR A 162 6.51 45.09 -6.83
N ASP A 163 5.77 45.90 -6.06
CA ASP A 163 5.49 47.30 -6.38
C ASP A 163 6.78 48.13 -6.35
N SER A 164 7.64 47.89 -5.37
CA SER A 164 8.95 48.54 -5.26
C SER A 164 9.88 48.19 -6.43
N ILE A 165 9.90 46.90 -6.84
CA ILE A 165 10.64 46.44 -8.02
C ILE A 165 10.07 47.09 -9.29
N SER A 166 8.76 47.12 -9.44
CA SER A 166 8.09 47.72 -10.59
C SER A 166 8.44 49.22 -10.71
N SER A 167 8.41 49.93 -9.59
CA SER A 167 8.81 51.33 -9.52
C SER A 167 10.30 51.55 -9.86
N SER A 168 11.17 50.66 -9.38
CA SER A 168 12.59 50.67 -9.69
C SER A 168 12.86 50.40 -11.18
N VAL A 169 12.17 49.40 -11.74
CA VAL A 169 12.26 49.10 -13.18
C VAL A 169 11.83 50.32 -14.03
N LYS A 170 10.73 50.98 -13.64
CA LYS A 170 10.27 52.17 -14.32
C LYS A 170 11.30 53.32 -14.24
N SER A 171 11.91 53.51 -13.08
CA SER A 171 12.99 54.50 -12.90
C SER A 171 14.23 54.17 -13.75
N ILE A 172 14.58 52.91 -13.91
CA ILE A 172 15.67 52.44 -14.77
C ILE A 172 15.31 52.68 -16.25
N GLU A 173 14.07 52.41 -16.65
CA GLU A 173 13.59 52.67 -18.00
C GLU A 173 13.63 54.16 -18.36
N GLU A 174 13.18 55.00 -17.42
CA GLU A 174 13.27 56.47 -17.58
C GLU A 174 14.72 56.95 -17.68
N ALA A 175 15.61 56.44 -16.80
CA ALA A 175 17.03 56.77 -16.86
C ALA A 175 17.71 56.27 -18.14
N SER A 176 17.35 55.07 -18.62
CA SER A 176 17.83 54.52 -19.89
C SER A 176 17.37 55.35 -21.09
N SER A 177 16.11 55.81 -21.06
CA SER A 177 15.59 56.70 -22.08
C SER A 177 16.32 58.04 -22.11
N GLN A 178 16.61 58.64 -20.94
CA GLN A 178 17.41 59.85 -20.82
C GLN A 178 18.84 59.65 -21.33
N LEU A 179 19.50 58.56 -20.96
CA LEU A 179 20.83 58.22 -21.47
C LEU A 179 20.83 58.07 -22.99
N ASN A 180 19.82 57.41 -23.55
CA ASN A 180 19.70 57.22 -25.00
C ASN A 180 19.49 58.60 -25.71
N SER A 181 18.73 59.53 -25.11
CA SER A 181 18.55 60.87 -25.63
C SER A 181 19.81 61.73 -25.59
N LEU A 182 20.74 61.49 -24.63
CA LEU A 182 22.04 62.16 -24.56
C LEU A 182 23.09 61.49 -25.47
N LEU A 183 23.03 60.19 -25.69
CA LEU A 183 23.94 59.48 -26.58
C LEU A 183 23.80 59.90 -28.04
N PHE A 184 22.59 60.17 -28.48
CA PHE A 184 22.34 60.60 -29.88
C PHE A 184 23.07 61.89 -30.27
N PRO A 185 23.00 63.01 -29.52
CA PRO A 185 23.77 64.21 -29.81
C PRO A 185 25.27 64.06 -29.71
N ILE A 186 25.74 63.13 -28.77
CA ILE A 186 27.17 62.84 -28.64
C ILE A 186 27.66 62.14 -29.90
N ILE A 187 26.98 61.05 -30.34
CA ILE A 187 27.34 60.35 -31.57
C ILE A 187 27.29 61.26 -32.77
N ALA A 188 26.28 62.11 -32.86
CA ALA A 188 26.16 63.09 -33.93
C ALA A 188 27.33 64.07 -33.92
N SER A 189 27.74 64.60 -32.76
CA SER A 189 28.86 65.56 -32.66
C SER A 189 30.21 64.88 -32.97
N ILE A 190 30.41 63.62 -32.58
CA ILE A 190 31.60 62.83 -32.95
C ILE A 190 31.63 62.64 -34.50
N GLY A 191 30.50 62.26 -35.10
CA GLY A 191 30.38 62.12 -36.53
C GLY A 191 30.74 63.40 -37.27
N LEU A 192 30.26 64.56 -36.75
CA LEU A 192 30.55 65.85 -37.32
C LEU A 192 32.04 66.20 -37.21
N ILE A 193 32.67 65.96 -36.07
CA ILE A 193 34.10 66.14 -35.88
C ILE A 193 34.93 65.29 -36.81
N VAL A 194 34.59 64.02 -36.99
CA VAL A 194 35.26 63.14 -37.96
C VAL A 194 35.10 63.63 -39.40
N ALA A 195 33.89 64.02 -39.77
CA ALA A 195 33.65 64.56 -41.09
C ALA A 195 34.44 65.85 -41.37
N LEU A 196 34.53 66.74 -40.38
CA LEU A 196 35.38 67.93 -40.46
C LEU A 196 36.86 67.57 -40.62
N GLN A 197 37.35 66.67 -39.89
CA GLN A 197 38.75 66.19 -39.97
C GLN A 197 39.05 65.62 -41.34
N ILE A 198 38.16 64.76 -41.86
CA ILE A 198 38.31 64.23 -43.26
C ILE A 198 38.34 65.33 -44.27
N THR A 199 37.45 66.31 -44.14
CA THR A 199 37.39 67.50 -45.09
C THR A 199 38.67 68.31 -45.02
N ILE A 200 39.23 68.56 -43.88
CA ILE A 200 40.50 69.30 -43.66
C ILE A 200 41.68 68.50 -44.32
N ILE A 201 41.72 67.24 -44.13
CA ILE A 201 42.77 66.33 -44.71
C ILE A 201 42.65 66.35 -46.25
N ALA A 202 41.43 66.22 -46.78
CA ALA A 202 41.17 66.27 -48.23
C ALA A 202 41.53 67.53 -48.85
N ARG A 203 41.36 68.68 -48.15
CA ARG A 203 41.71 70.01 -48.67
C ARG A 203 43.22 70.34 -48.61
N ARG A 204 44.00 69.56 -47.82
CA ARG A 204 45.47 69.68 -47.74
C ARG A 204 46.26 68.86 -48.76
N ARG A 205 45.58 68.02 -49.53
CA ARG A 205 46.13 67.33 -50.66
C ARG A 205 45.72 68.09 -51.93
#